data_b27de13829e5c2d37c559f86ebb4b7df
#
_entry.id   b27de13829e5c2d37c559f86ebb4b7df
#
_cell.length_a   1.000
_cell.length_b   1.000
_cell.length_c   1.000
_cell.angle_alpha   90.00
_cell.angle_beta   90.00
_cell.angle_gamma   90.00
#
_symmetry.space_group_name_H-M   'P 1'
#
loop_
_entity.id
_entity.type
_entity.pdbx_description
1 polymer ?
#
loop_
_entity_poly.entity_id
_entity_poly.type
_entity_poly.pdbx_seq_one_letter_code
_entity_poly.pdbx_strand_id
1 'polypeptide(L)'
;AEYDPFHAGHAAHIAATRAAGATHIAVVMSGNFTQRGKPALLPKQRRVAMALKCGADLVIELPLPWAMAPAEVFATGGVSLLQALGCVQVLSFGCECGDAASLQLVASAMDASAYNAALRQAMQAGVSYAAARQTAASVSCGEETAALLAYPNNTLGIEYIRAAARLGAGFDFLGVRRQGAGHHDEAIADGIASGTALR
;
A
#
# COMPACT_ATOMS: atom_id res chain seq x y z
N ALA A 1 1.04 -0.67 -7.24
CA ALA A 1 0.46 -2.02 -7.31
C ALA A 1 1.46 -3.03 -7.87
N GLU A 2 1.24 -4.32 -7.62
CA GLU A 2 1.99 -5.40 -8.28
C GLU A 2 1.13 -6.12 -9.32
N TYR A 3 -0.14 -6.38 -9.00
CA TYR A 3 -1.07 -7.15 -9.83
C TYR A 3 -0.49 -8.52 -10.23
N ASP A 4 0.04 -9.25 -9.28
CA ASP A 4 0.78 -10.49 -9.54
C ASP A 4 0.17 -11.76 -8.90
N PRO A 5 -0.84 -12.37 -9.59
CA PRO A 5 -1.53 -11.86 -10.77
C PRO A 5 -2.61 -10.81 -10.44
N PHE A 6 -3.15 -10.14 -11.46
CA PHE A 6 -4.35 -9.34 -11.32
C PHE A 6 -5.55 -10.24 -10.98
N HIS A 7 -6.36 -9.88 -9.98
CA HIS A 7 -7.49 -10.68 -9.51
C HIS A 7 -8.72 -9.83 -9.16
N ALA A 8 -9.84 -10.47 -8.82
CA ALA A 8 -11.11 -9.82 -8.53
C ALA A 8 -11.00 -8.72 -7.44
N GLY A 9 -10.17 -8.91 -6.41
CA GLY A 9 -9.93 -7.90 -5.38
C GLY A 9 -9.30 -6.61 -5.94
N HIS A 10 -8.44 -6.71 -6.96
CA HIS A 10 -7.88 -5.54 -7.63
C HIS A 10 -8.93 -4.83 -8.49
N ALA A 11 -9.78 -5.59 -9.19
CA ALA A 11 -10.91 -5.03 -9.94
C ALA A 11 -11.91 -4.33 -9.02
N ALA A 12 -12.22 -4.93 -7.87
CA ALA A 12 -13.08 -4.33 -6.86
C ALA A 12 -12.50 -3.02 -6.29
N HIS A 13 -11.17 -2.95 -6.08
CA HIS A 13 -10.52 -1.71 -5.66
C HIS A 13 -10.66 -0.61 -6.71
N ILE A 14 -10.41 -0.90 -7.99
CA ILE A 14 -10.60 0.05 -9.08
C ILE A 14 -12.05 0.53 -9.14
N ALA A 15 -13.01 -0.39 -9.04
CA ALA A 15 -14.44 -0.08 -9.04
C ALA A 15 -14.85 0.81 -7.84
N ALA A 16 -14.35 0.50 -6.63
CA ALA A 16 -14.59 1.29 -5.43
C ALA A 16 -14.02 2.71 -5.55
N THR A 17 -12.82 2.85 -6.12
CA THR A 17 -12.20 4.15 -6.39
C THR A 17 -13.03 4.96 -7.39
N ARG A 18 -13.56 4.31 -8.42
CA ARG A 18 -14.47 4.94 -9.40
C ARG A 18 -15.77 5.38 -8.74
N ALA A 19 -16.38 4.52 -7.90
CA ALA A 19 -17.61 4.82 -7.17
C ALA A 19 -17.44 5.97 -6.16
N ALA A 20 -16.24 6.17 -5.64
CA ALA A 20 -15.89 7.31 -4.78
C ALA A 20 -15.75 8.64 -5.54
N GLY A 21 -15.99 8.66 -6.86
CA GLY A 21 -16.03 9.87 -7.68
C GLY A 21 -14.82 10.09 -8.59
N ALA A 22 -13.88 9.14 -8.66
CA ALA A 22 -12.74 9.28 -9.57
C ALA A 22 -13.17 9.31 -11.04
N THR A 23 -12.88 10.41 -11.73
CA THR A 23 -13.14 10.56 -13.17
C THR A 23 -12.10 9.82 -14.02
N HIS A 24 -10.84 9.77 -13.55
CA HIS A 24 -9.74 9.05 -14.17
C HIS A 24 -8.94 8.33 -13.10
N ILE A 25 -8.43 7.14 -13.41
CA ILE A 25 -7.65 6.31 -12.49
C ILE A 25 -6.29 6.01 -13.11
N ALA A 26 -5.24 6.59 -12.51
CA ALA A 26 -3.86 6.28 -12.83
C ALA A 26 -3.33 5.23 -11.85
N VAL A 27 -2.68 4.20 -12.36
CA VAL A 27 -2.07 3.12 -11.57
C VAL A 27 -0.57 3.16 -11.76
N VAL A 28 0.19 3.17 -10.66
CA VAL A 28 1.62 2.88 -10.67
C VAL A 28 1.82 1.40 -10.36
N MET A 29 2.44 0.66 -11.27
CA MET A 29 2.58 -0.79 -11.20
C MET A 29 4.04 -1.22 -11.38
N SER A 30 4.52 -2.13 -10.53
CA SER A 30 5.85 -2.74 -10.70
C SER A 30 5.96 -3.49 -12.05
N GLY A 31 7.14 -3.42 -12.63
CA GLY A 31 7.47 -4.07 -13.91
C GLY A 31 7.48 -5.60 -13.83
N ASN A 32 8.55 -6.23 -14.31
CA ASN A 32 8.64 -7.69 -14.37
C ASN A 32 9.08 -8.35 -13.05
N PHE A 33 9.37 -7.56 -12.01
CA PHE A 33 9.75 -8.07 -10.68
C PHE A 33 8.83 -7.49 -9.62
N THR A 34 8.51 -8.32 -8.63
CA THR A 34 7.71 -7.94 -7.46
C THR A 34 8.60 -7.31 -6.38
N GLN A 35 8.00 -6.66 -5.39
CA GLN A 35 8.70 -6.06 -4.24
C GLN A 35 9.58 -7.09 -3.49
N ARG A 36 9.19 -8.35 -3.51
CA ARG A 36 9.95 -9.46 -2.89
C ARG A 36 11.10 -9.96 -3.76
N GLY A 37 11.44 -9.31 -4.87
CA GLY A 37 12.53 -9.68 -5.76
C GLY A 37 12.26 -10.91 -6.63
N LYS A 38 11.01 -11.38 -6.69
CA LYS A 38 10.63 -12.52 -7.53
C LYS A 38 10.18 -12.03 -8.90
N PRO A 39 10.42 -12.81 -9.98
CA PRO A 39 9.77 -12.57 -11.26
C PRO A 39 8.25 -12.60 -11.09
N ALA A 40 7.55 -11.68 -11.74
CA ALA A 40 6.11 -11.68 -11.76
C ALA A 40 5.58 -12.90 -12.55
N LEU A 41 4.45 -13.46 -12.12
CA LEU A 41 3.81 -14.64 -12.73
C LEU A 41 3.44 -14.39 -14.21
N LEU A 42 2.99 -13.18 -14.51
CA LEU A 42 2.62 -12.76 -15.86
C LEU A 42 3.49 -11.58 -16.32
N PRO A 43 3.82 -11.52 -17.63
CA PRO A 43 4.48 -10.35 -18.20
C PRO A 43 3.73 -9.04 -17.90
N LYS A 44 4.46 -7.96 -17.68
CA LYS A 44 3.87 -6.65 -17.31
C LYS A 44 2.78 -6.20 -18.29
N GLN A 45 2.94 -6.46 -19.61
CA GLN A 45 1.98 -6.07 -20.63
C GLN A 45 0.61 -6.75 -20.42
N ARG A 46 0.59 -8.03 -19.96
CA ARG A 46 -0.65 -8.74 -19.65
C ARG A 46 -1.34 -8.15 -18.43
N ARG A 47 -0.58 -7.83 -17.38
CA ARG A 47 -1.10 -7.21 -16.15
C ARG A 47 -1.63 -5.80 -16.42
N VAL A 48 -0.94 -5.00 -17.23
CA VAL A 48 -1.43 -3.69 -17.73
C VAL A 48 -2.75 -3.85 -18.47
N ALA A 49 -2.85 -4.78 -19.43
CA ALA A 49 -4.07 -5.00 -20.19
C ALA A 49 -5.26 -5.40 -19.29
N MET A 50 -5.01 -6.20 -18.23
CA MET A 50 -6.05 -6.56 -17.26
C MET A 50 -6.52 -5.33 -16.47
N ALA A 51 -5.60 -4.50 -15.97
CA ALA A 51 -5.94 -3.29 -15.23
C ALA A 51 -6.74 -2.30 -16.07
N LEU A 52 -6.34 -2.05 -17.31
CA LEU A 52 -7.06 -1.18 -18.25
C LEU A 52 -8.47 -1.72 -18.56
N LYS A 53 -8.61 -3.03 -18.80
CA LYS A 53 -9.92 -3.66 -19.02
C LYS A 53 -10.85 -3.55 -17.80
N CYS A 54 -10.29 -3.47 -16.59
CA CYS A 54 -11.04 -3.35 -15.35
C CYS A 54 -11.26 -1.89 -14.90
N GLY A 55 -10.96 -0.90 -15.76
CA GLY A 55 -11.33 0.50 -15.54
C GLY A 55 -10.21 1.43 -15.09
N ALA A 56 -8.95 1.01 -15.12
CA ALA A 56 -7.82 1.93 -15.05
C ALA A 56 -7.71 2.68 -16.39
N ASP A 57 -7.38 3.97 -16.36
CA ASP A 57 -7.24 4.81 -17.55
C ASP A 57 -5.77 4.95 -17.98
N LEU A 58 -4.85 4.86 -17.02
CA LEU A 58 -3.40 4.97 -17.22
C LEU A 58 -2.67 3.98 -16.30
N VAL A 59 -1.67 3.29 -16.85
CA VAL A 59 -0.75 2.47 -16.06
C VAL A 59 0.68 2.93 -16.30
N ILE A 60 1.37 3.31 -15.22
CA ILE A 60 2.76 3.77 -15.24
C ILE A 60 3.63 2.69 -14.61
N GLU A 61 4.74 2.36 -15.23
CA GLU A 61 5.69 1.41 -14.65
C GLU A 61 6.50 2.07 -13.53
N LEU A 62 6.49 1.46 -12.33
CA LEU A 62 7.42 1.80 -11.26
C LEU A 62 8.80 1.24 -11.62
N PRO A 63 9.84 2.10 -11.75
CA PRO A 63 11.18 1.67 -12.09
C PRO A 63 11.76 0.65 -11.10
N LEU A 64 12.61 -0.22 -11.58
CA LEU A 64 13.13 -1.39 -10.87
C LEU A 64 13.73 -1.09 -9.49
N PRO A 65 14.56 -0.04 -9.27
CA PRO A 65 15.11 0.22 -7.95
C PRO A 65 14.04 0.41 -6.87
N TRP A 66 12.93 1.09 -7.21
CA TRP A 66 11.80 1.28 -6.30
C TRP A 66 10.87 0.07 -6.24
N ALA A 67 10.67 -0.63 -7.35
CA ALA A 67 9.77 -1.77 -7.42
C ALA A 67 10.20 -2.95 -6.53
N MET A 68 11.51 -3.11 -6.28
CA MET A 68 12.09 -4.19 -5.45
C MET A 68 12.57 -3.70 -4.07
N ALA A 69 12.18 -2.50 -3.67
CA ALA A 69 12.63 -1.88 -2.44
C ALA A 69 11.70 -2.19 -1.25
N PRO A 70 12.15 -1.96 0.00
CA PRO A 70 11.28 -1.97 1.17
C PRO A 70 10.10 -1.01 1.03
N ALA A 71 9.03 -1.23 1.80
CA ALA A 71 7.76 -0.51 1.68
C ALA A 71 7.89 1.02 1.64
N GLU A 72 8.77 1.60 2.45
CA GLU A 72 9.02 3.03 2.50
C GLU A 72 9.56 3.57 1.15
N VAL A 73 10.54 2.89 0.56
CA VAL A 73 11.16 3.30 -0.71
C VAL A 73 10.23 3.01 -1.89
N PHE A 74 9.54 1.86 -1.86
CA PHE A 74 8.50 1.52 -2.84
C PHE A 74 7.40 2.59 -2.85
N ALA A 75 6.91 2.99 -1.68
CA ALA A 75 5.89 4.01 -1.52
C ALA A 75 6.38 5.37 -2.05
N THR A 76 7.60 5.76 -1.70
CA THR A 76 8.21 7.01 -2.18
C THR A 76 8.26 7.05 -3.71
N GLY A 77 8.73 5.99 -4.36
CA GLY A 77 8.77 5.91 -5.82
C GLY A 77 7.38 6.00 -6.46
N GLY A 78 6.41 5.28 -5.91
CA GLY A 78 5.03 5.30 -6.40
C GLY A 78 4.36 6.66 -6.27
N VAL A 79 4.48 7.28 -5.11
CA VAL A 79 3.92 8.61 -4.81
C VAL A 79 4.59 9.70 -5.65
N SER A 80 5.93 9.64 -5.83
CA SER A 80 6.66 10.59 -6.67
C SER A 80 6.15 10.60 -8.12
N LEU A 81 5.88 9.42 -8.69
CA LEU A 81 5.36 9.32 -10.05
C LEU A 81 3.95 9.90 -10.16
N LEU A 82 3.07 9.61 -9.18
CA LEU A 82 1.72 10.17 -9.17
C LEU A 82 1.74 11.70 -8.98
N GLN A 83 2.60 12.22 -8.11
CA GLN A 83 2.77 13.66 -7.91
C GLN A 83 3.28 14.36 -9.17
N ALA A 84 4.24 13.72 -9.87
CA ALA A 84 4.82 14.26 -11.10
C ALA A 84 3.80 14.40 -12.25
N LEU A 85 2.67 13.68 -12.21
CA LEU A 85 1.56 13.88 -13.16
C LEU A 85 0.90 15.26 -13.00
N GLY A 86 0.98 15.88 -11.82
CA GLY A 86 0.44 17.22 -11.56
C GLY A 86 -1.09 17.32 -11.54
N CYS A 87 -1.82 16.23 -11.74
CA CYS A 87 -3.28 16.23 -11.82
C CYS A 87 -3.96 15.22 -10.86
N VAL A 88 -3.19 14.48 -10.08
CA VAL A 88 -3.72 13.54 -9.09
C VAL A 88 -4.16 14.29 -7.85
N GLN A 89 -5.42 14.09 -7.44
CA GLN A 89 -6.00 14.71 -6.25
C GLN A 89 -6.14 13.69 -5.11
N VAL A 90 -6.42 12.42 -5.42
CA VAL A 90 -6.70 11.38 -4.43
C VAL A 90 -5.74 10.22 -4.62
N LEU A 91 -5.11 9.79 -3.55
CA LEU A 91 -4.32 8.55 -3.49
C LEU A 91 -5.18 7.43 -2.90
N SER A 92 -5.61 6.49 -3.76
CA SER A 92 -6.39 5.32 -3.36
C SER A 92 -5.51 4.11 -3.15
N PHE A 93 -5.70 3.40 -2.04
CA PHE A 93 -4.97 2.17 -1.73
C PHE A 93 -5.83 1.18 -0.94
N GLY A 94 -5.57 -0.12 -1.15
CA GLY A 94 -6.23 -1.18 -0.39
C GLY A 94 -5.59 -1.33 1.00
N CYS A 95 -6.41 -1.43 2.05
CA CYS A 95 -5.98 -1.65 3.43
C CYS A 95 -6.92 -2.60 4.16
N GLU A 96 -6.45 -3.23 5.23
CA GLU A 96 -7.29 -4.15 6.01
C GLU A 96 -8.32 -3.41 6.86
N CYS A 97 -7.97 -2.25 7.42
CA CYS A 97 -8.90 -1.46 8.24
C CYS A 97 -10.00 -0.75 7.42
N GLY A 98 -9.73 -0.40 6.16
CA GLY A 98 -10.66 0.35 5.31
C GLY A 98 -10.85 1.82 5.74
N ASP A 99 -9.94 2.36 6.55
CA ASP A 99 -10.01 3.70 7.10
C ASP A 99 -8.67 4.43 6.96
N ALA A 100 -8.62 5.37 6.03
CA ALA A 100 -7.41 6.17 5.79
C ALA A 100 -7.09 7.12 6.95
N ALA A 101 -8.10 7.60 7.70
CA ALA A 101 -7.88 8.54 8.80
C ALA A 101 -7.10 7.88 9.95
N SER A 102 -7.45 6.65 10.32
CA SER A 102 -6.70 5.86 11.31
C SER A 102 -5.24 5.62 10.86
N LEU A 103 -5.02 5.36 9.56
CA LEU A 103 -3.66 5.18 9.02
C LEU A 103 -2.85 6.49 9.02
N GLN A 104 -3.51 7.65 8.82
CA GLN A 104 -2.88 8.97 8.95
C GLN A 104 -2.42 9.25 10.39
N LEU A 105 -3.18 8.82 11.40
CA LEU A 105 -2.76 8.93 12.80
C LEU A 105 -1.47 8.14 13.07
N VAL A 106 -1.38 6.90 12.57
CA VAL A 106 -0.15 6.11 12.69
C VAL A 106 1.01 6.74 11.92
N ALA A 107 0.76 7.23 10.70
CA ALA A 107 1.78 7.91 9.89
C ALA A 107 2.36 9.12 10.64
N SER A 108 1.50 9.96 11.21
CA SER A 108 1.89 11.11 12.01
C SER A 108 2.67 10.71 13.28
N ALA A 109 2.25 9.64 13.96
CA ALA A 109 2.95 9.11 15.13
C ALA A 109 4.37 8.64 14.77
N MET A 110 4.56 8.00 13.61
CA MET A 110 5.87 7.55 13.13
C MET A 110 6.80 8.69 12.71
N ASP A 111 6.26 9.84 12.37
CA ASP A 111 7.05 11.04 12.02
C ASP A 111 7.26 11.99 13.23
N ALA A 112 6.67 11.66 14.40
CA ALA A 112 6.87 12.40 15.63
C ALA A 112 8.32 12.25 16.15
N SER A 113 8.85 13.29 16.79
CA SER A 113 10.24 13.30 17.29
C SER A 113 10.54 12.19 18.29
N ALA A 114 9.55 11.79 19.09
CA ALA A 114 9.67 10.71 20.08
C ALA A 114 9.80 9.31 19.46
N TYR A 115 9.29 9.11 18.24
CA TYR A 115 9.24 7.80 17.59
C TYR A 115 10.62 7.14 17.44
N ASN A 116 11.61 7.89 16.94
CA ASN A 116 12.95 7.34 16.69
C ASN A 116 13.67 6.94 17.98
N ALA A 117 13.43 7.65 19.09
CA ALA A 117 13.97 7.30 20.38
C ALA A 117 13.32 6.02 20.93
N ALA A 118 12.00 5.94 20.88
CA ALA A 118 11.23 4.77 21.30
C ALA A 118 11.56 3.53 20.45
N LEU A 119 11.71 3.70 19.13
CA LEU A 119 12.11 2.62 18.22
C LEU A 119 13.47 2.04 18.59
N ARG A 120 14.48 2.90 18.81
CA ARG A 120 15.81 2.45 19.23
C ARG A 120 15.76 1.71 20.58
N GLN A 121 15.00 2.22 21.54
CA GLN A 121 14.84 1.59 22.84
C GLN A 121 14.20 0.20 22.72
N ALA A 122 13.12 0.07 21.96
CA ALA A 122 12.46 -1.21 21.71
C ALA A 122 13.39 -2.21 21.00
N MET A 123 14.16 -1.75 20.00
CA MET A 123 15.14 -2.59 19.30
C MET A 123 16.27 -3.09 20.25
N GLN A 124 16.73 -2.25 21.19
CA GLN A 124 17.71 -2.65 22.18
C GLN A 124 17.17 -3.70 23.17
N ALA A 125 15.85 -3.74 23.38
CA ALA A 125 15.20 -4.77 24.17
C ALA A 125 15.09 -6.14 23.45
N GLY A 126 15.60 -6.26 22.22
CA GLY A 126 15.68 -7.53 21.48
C GLY A 126 14.38 -7.94 20.78
N VAL A 127 13.39 -7.08 20.68
CA VAL A 127 12.14 -7.39 19.94
C VAL A 127 12.35 -7.25 18.42
N SER A 128 11.49 -7.89 17.64
CA SER A 128 11.55 -7.78 16.18
C SER A 128 11.33 -6.32 15.71
N TYR A 129 11.87 -5.96 14.56
CA TYR A 129 11.70 -4.63 13.99
C TYR A 129 10.21 -4.25 13.82
N ALA A 130 9.36 -5.21 13.42
CA ALA A 130 7.92 -4.98 13.28
C ALA A 130 7.26 -4.65 14.63
N ALA A 131 7.58 -5.41 15.69
CA ALA A 131 7.08 -5.15 17.04
C ALA A 131 7.63 -3.81 17.59
N ALA A 132 8.91 -3.52 17.35
CA ALA A 132 9.53 -2.26 17.77
C ALA A 132 8.86 -1.04 17.12
N ARG A 133 8.50 -1.12 15.82
CA ARG A 133 7.74 -0.07 15.12
C ARG A 133 6.37 0.17 15.77
N GLN A 134 5.66 -0.91 16.09
CA GLN A 134 4.34 -0.82 16.75
C GLN A 134 4.45 -0.18 18.12
N THR A 135 5.38 -0.67 18.97
CA THR A 135 5.65 -0.10 20.31
C THR A 135 6.04 1.37 20.22
N ALA A 136 6.89 1.74 19.25
CA ALA A 136 7.29 3.14 19.09
C ALA A 136 6.14 4.06 18.66
N ALA A 137 5.28 3.59 17.76
CA ALA A 137 4.11 4.35 17.31
C ALA A 137 3.06 4.52 18.43
N SER A 138 2.89 3.50 19.29
CA SER A 138 1.89 3.54 20.36
C SER A 138 2.14 4.66 21.38
N VAL A 139 3.38 5.12 21.51
CA VAL A 139 3.73 6.28 22.36
C VAL A 139 2.94 7.54 21.98
N SER A 140 2.63 7.71 20.68
CA SER A 140 1.98 8.91 20.17
C SER A 140 0.52 8.71 19.74
N CYS A 141 0.13 7.49 19.32
CA CYS A 141 -1.23 7.23 18.82
C CYS A 141 -2.02 6.17 19.63
N GLY A 142 -1.43 5.64 20.71
CA GLY A 142 -2.02 4.58 21.52
C GLY A 142 -1.87 3.18 20.91
N GLU A 143 -2.05 2.15 21.75
CA GLU A 143 -1.78 0.75 21.38
C GLU A 143 -2.74 0.23 20.29
N GLU A 144 -4.05 0.53 20.43
CA GLU A 144 -5.07 0.09 19.49
C GLU A 144 -4.81 0.61 18.06
N THR A 145 -4.48 1.91 17.94
CA THR A 145 -4.17 2.52 16.65
C THR A 145 -2.85 1.99 16.09
N ALA A 146 -1.82 1.84 16.92
CA ALA A 146 -0.53 1.30 16.52
C ALA A 146 -0.60 -0.17 16.08
N ALA A 147 -1.57 -0.95 16.57
CA ALA A 147 -1.81 -2.33 16.16
C ALA A 147 -2.13 -2.48 14.65
N LEU A 148 -2.55 -1.41 13.99
CA LEU A 148 -2.74 -1.38 12.53
C LEU A 148 -1.46 -1.69 11.76
N LEU A 149 -0.27 -1.44 12.33
CA LEU A 149 1.03 -1.80 11.76
C LEU A 149 1.29 -3.32 11.66
N ALA A 150 0.49 -4.14 12.33
CA ALA A 150 0.60 -5.60 12.21
C ALA A 150 0.14 -6.13 10.84
N TYR A 151 -0.61 -5.33 10.09
CA TYR A 151 -1.20 -5.74 8.82
C TYR A 151 -0.41 -5.18 7.64
N PRO A 152 -0.03 -6.03 6.66
CA PRO A 152 0.89 -5.63 5.59
C PRO A 152 0.35 -4.52 4.67
N ASN A 153 -0.94 -4.54 4.32
CA ASN A 153 -1.49 -3.50 3.44
C ASN A 153 -1.75 -2.19 4.21
N ASN A 154 -2.11 -2.26 5.50
CA ASN A 154 -2.14 -1.07 6.36
C ASN A 154 -0.74 -0.44 6.44
N THR A 155 0.30 -1.26 6.67
CA THR A 155 1.69 -0.78 6.70
C THR A 155 2.08 -0.09 5.40
N LEU A 156 1.72 -0.66 4.25
CA LEU A 156 2.00 -0.05 2.95
C LEU A 156 1.20 1.26 2.77
N GLY A 157 -0.08 1.29 3.18
CA GLY A 157 -0.91 2.50 3.19
C GLY A 157 -0.31 3.62 4.03
N ILE A 158 0.19 3.28 5.22
CA ILE A 158 0.90 4.23 6.09
C ILE A 158 2.14 4.80 5.40
N GLU A 159 2.95 3.97 4.73
CA GLU A 159 4.13 4.45 4.02
C GLU A 159 3.77 5.33 2.80
N TYR A 160 2.63 5.09 2.12
CA TYR A 160 2.14 6.00 1.09
C TYR A 160 1.79 7.38 1.66
N ILE A 161 1.10 7.43 2.80
CA ILE A 161 0.74 8.68 3.48
C ILE A 161 2.00 9.43 3.90
N ARG A 162 2.97 8.74 4.50
CA ARG A 162 4.26 9.32 4.90
C ARG A 162 5.06 9.84 3.72
N ALA A 163 5.08 9.07 2.62
CA ALA A 163 5.74 9.50 1.38
C ALA A 163 5.09 10.78 0.81
N ALA A 164 3.76 10.86 0.79
CA ALA A 164 3.04 12.04 0.34
C ALA A 164 3.38 13.27 1.20
N ALA A 165 3.41 13.13 2.52
CA ALA A 165 3.78 14.20 3.43
C ALA A 165 5.22 14.68 3.21
N ARG A 166 6.18 13.77 3.08
CA ARG A 166 7.60 14.08 2.86
C ARG A 166 7.85 14.78 1.51
N LEU A 167 7.09 14.42 0.49
CA LEU A 167 7.18 15.00 -0.84
C LEU A 167 6.36 16.29 -1.00
N GLY A 168 5.57 16.67 0.01
CA GLY A 168 4.66 17.81 -0.08
C GLY A 168 3.52 17.58 -1.09
N ALA A 169 3.14 16.34 -1.34
CA ALA A 169 2.02 16.01 -2.21
C ALA A 169 0.69 16.27 -1.48
N GLY A 170 -0.13 17.17 -2.02
CA GLY A 170 -1.42 17.54 -1.45
C GLY A 170 -2.55 16.58 -1.81
N PHE A 171 -2.33 15.27 -1.63
CA PHE A 171 -3.34 14.26 -1.92
C PHE A 171 -4.34 14.10 -0.77
N ASP A 172 -5.61 13.95 -1.11
CA ASP A 172 -6.57 13.28 -0.25
C ASP A 172 -6.32 11.77 -0.27
N PHE A 173 -6.73 11.05 0.79
CA PHE A 173 -6.49 9.62 0.92
C PHE A 173 -7.80 8.83 0.94
N LEU A 174 -7.87 7.77 0.12
CA LEU A 174 -8.98 6.84 0.08
C LEU A 174 -8.49 5.43 0.45
N GLY A 175 -8.80 5.00 1.66
CA GLY A 175 -8.57 3.63 2.12
C GLY A 175 -9.72 2.73 1.69
N VAL A 176 -9.47 1.81 0.76
CA VAL A 176 -10.47 0.81 0.34
C VAL A 176 -10.27 -0.47 1.14
N ARG A 177 -11.30 -0.89 1.89
CA ARG A 177 -11.23 -2.14 2.65
C ARG A 177 -11.06 -3.33 1.72
N ARG A 178 -10.04 -4.14 1.97
CA ARG A 178 -9.83 -5.38 1.22
C ARG A 178 -10.95 -6.37 1.54
N GLN A 179 -11.52 -6.93 0.48
CA GLN A 179 -12.50 -8.03 0.57
C GLN A 179 -11.80 -9.33 0.20
N GLY A 180 -12.16 -10.44 0.90
CA GLY A 180 -11.65 -11.78 0.62
C GLY A 180 -10.63 -12.29 1.62
N ALA A 181 -10.05 -13.47 1.32
CA ALA A 181 -9.11 -14.19 2.16
C ALA A 181 -7.88 -13.35 2.55
N GLY A 182 -7.40 -13.51 3.78
CA GLY A 182 -6.17 -12.90 4.28
C GLY A 182 -4.98 -13.22 3.39
N HIS A 183 -3.90 -12.45 3.54
CA HIS A 183 -2.71 -12.54 2.67
C HIS A 183 -2.03 -13.93 2.68
N HIS A 184 -2.38 -14.79 3.62
CA HIS A 184 -1.86 -16.17 3.79
C HIS A 184 -2.93 -17.25 3.62
N ASP A 185 -4.19 -16.89 3.35
CA ASP A 185 -5.23 -17.89 3.14
C ASP A 185 -5.13 -18.48 1.73
N GLU A 186 -4.87 -19.77 1.64
CA GLU A 186 -4.95 -20.55 0.40
C GLU A 186 -6.42 -20.83 0.01
N ALA A 187 -7.38 -20.43 0.85
CA ALA A 187 -8.80 -20.64 0.63
C ALA A 187 -9.41 -19.50 -0.20
N ILE A 188 -10.36 -19.87 -1.06
CA ILE A 188 -11.22 -18.93 -1.76
C ILE A 188 -12.34 -18.54 -0.79
N ALA A 189 -12.33 -17.29 -0.30
CA ALA A 189 -13.42 -16.73 0.48
C ALA A 189 -14.30 -15.86 -0.41
N ASP A 190 -15.61 -16.06 -0.38
CA ASP A 190 -16.62 -15.33 -1.14
C ASP A 190 -16.34 -15.22 -2.67
N GLY A 191 -15.74 -16.26 -3.25
CA GLY A 191 -15.41 -16.27 -4.68
C GLY A 191 -14.20 -15.40 -5.08
N ILE A 192 -13.49 -14.81 -4.10
CA ILE A 192 -12.30 -14.00 -4.33
C ILE A 192 -11.07 -14.77 -3.83
N ALA A 193 -10.23 -15.19 -4.77
CA ALA A 193 -8.95 -15.83 -4.46
C ALA A 193 -7.89 -14.76 -4.12
N SER A 194 -7.03 -15.04 -3.12
CA SER A 194 -5.84 -14.23 -2.88
C SER A 194 -4.81 -14.42 -4.00
N GLY A 195 -3.89 -13.48 -4.19
CA GLY A 195 -2.78 -13.65 -5.14
C GLY A 195 -1.93 -14.91 -4.83
N THR A 196 -1.89 -15.36 -3.58
CA THR A 196 -1.21 -16.60 -3.15
C THR A 196 -2.00 -17.85 -3.58
N ALA A 197 -3.33 -17.82 -3.46
CA ALA A 197 -4.20 -18.93 -3.90
C ALA A 197 -4.25 -19.13 -5.42
N LEU A 198 -3.87 -18.10 -6.20
CA LEU A 198 -3.83 -18.15 -7.67
C LEU A 198 -2.46 -18.56 -8.24
N ARG A 199 -1.44 -18.72 -7.41
CA ARG A 199 -0.08 -19.18 -7.77
C ARG A 199 0.07 -20.69 -7.60
#